data_23f78656f3dde630d281e67ac8d1cf0d
#
_entry.id   23f78656f3dde630d281e67ac8d1cf0d
#
_cell.length_a   1.000
_cell.length_b   1.000
_cell.length_c   1.000
_cell.angle_alpha   90.00
_cell.angle_beta   90.00
_cell.angle_gamma   90.00
#
_symmetry.space_group_name_H-M   'P 1'
#
loop_
_entity.id
_entity.type
_entity.pdbx_description
1 polymer ?
#
loop_
_entity_poly.entity_id
_entity_poly.type
_entity_poly.pdbx_seq_one_letter_code
_entity_poly.pdbx_strand_id
1 'polypeptide(L)'
;MKHYLGIDIGGTAVKLGIVDETGAVLAKAEESVSFDGYRTPILTTVLKAAQAFLAAQSVPTESLAGIGVSATGQIDSRKGIVAGTCGNLPNYIGAPIKAELEKTFGLPVTVANDANCMTLGEVWVGGAQGYTDVIGVTLGTGVGGGILTGGRLLEGARGLGGELGHYRTHALDGVECTCGAK
;
A
#
# COMPACT_ATOMS: atom_id res chain seq x y z
N MET A 1 -19.22 -2.82 -15.91
CA MET A 1 -18.24 -1.96 -15.19
C MET A 1 -17.54 -2.86 -14.18
N LYS A 2 -16.21 -2.89 -14.21
CA LYS A 2 -15.43 -3.73 -13.28
C LYS A 2 -15.28 -3.02 -11.95
N HIS A 3 -15.37 -3.78 -10.87
CA HIS A 3 -15.12 -3.29 -9.52
C HIS A 3 -13.89 -3.98 -8.94
N TYR A 4 -13.20 -3.29 -8.06
CA TYR A 4 -11.99 -3.76 -7.39
C TYR A 4 -12.08 -3.48 -5.89
N LEU A 5 -11.50 -4.32 -5.08
CA LEU A 5 -11.27 -4.03 -3.68
C LEU A 5 -9.91 -3.32 -3.54
N GLY A 6 -9.94 -2.09 -3.07
CA GLY A 6 -8.75 -1.35 -2.65
C GLY A 6 -8.51 -1.53 -1.16
N ILE A 7 -7.27 -1.83 -0.78
CA ILE A 7 -6.85 -1.98 0.62
C ILE A 7 -5.63 -1.10 0.85
N ASP A 8 -5.68 -0.17 1.80
CA ASP A 8 -4.54 0.65 2.22
C ASP A 8 -4.13 0.27 3.64
N ILE A 9 -2.98 -0.38 3.77
CA ILE A 9 -2.46 -0.90 5.03
C ILE A 9 -1.46 0.11 5.59
N GLY A 10 -1.91 0.93 6.53
CA GLY A 10 -1.06 1.81 7.32
C GLY A 10 -0.57 1.17 8.61
N GLY A 11 0.30 1.88 9.32
CA GLY A 11 0.82 1.43 10.62
C GLY A 11 -0.24 1.39 11.74
N THR A 12 -1.28 2.22 11.67
CA THR A 12 -2.31 2.34 12.72
C THR A 12 -3.69 1.91 12.26
N ALA A 13 -3.98 1.98 10.98
CA ALA A 13 -5.28 1.65 10.43
C ALA A 13 -5.15 0.97 9.06
N VAL A 14 -6.14 0.17 8.71
CA VAL A 14 -6.39 -0.29 7.35
C VAL A 14 -7.62 0.44 6.80
N LYS A 15 -7.49 0.97 5.59
CA LYS A 15 -8.61 1.56 4.84
C LYS A 15 -9.02 0.61 3.73
N LEU A 16 -10.30 0.53 3.51
CA LEU A 16 -10.93 -0.37 2.53
C LEU A 16 -11.82 0.45 1.61
N GLY A 17 -11.85 0.10 0.34
CA GLY A 17 -12.72 0.75 -0.63
C GLY A 17 -13.13 -0.17 -1.77
N ILE A 18 -14.36 -0.03 -2.25
CA ILE A 18 -14.77 -0.56 -3.54
C ILE A 18 -14.58 0.55 -4.56
N VAL A 19 -13.80 0.27 -5.59
CA VAL A 19 -13.43 1.24 -6.63
C VAL A 19 -13.82 0.67 -7.98
N ASP A 20 -14.38 1.50 -8.85
CA ASP A 20 -14.66 1.10 -10.22
C ASP A 20 -13.48 1.37 -11.16
N GLU A 21 -13.61 0.94 -12.42
CA GLU A 21 -12.57 1.12 -13.46
C GLU A 21 -12.31 2.57 -13.85
N THR A 22 -13.16 3.52 -13.41
CA THR A 22 -12.96 4.96 -13.61
C THR A 22 -12.20 5.62 -12.44
N GLY A 23 -11.98 4.87 -11.35
CA GLY A 23 -11.37 5.37 -10.13
C GLY A 23 -12.37 5.95 -9.12
N ALA A 24 -13.66 5.86 -9.39
CA ALA A 24 -14.67 6.31 -8.44
C ALA A 24 -14.74 5.36 -7.23
N VAL A 25 -14.68 5.92 -6.03
CA VAL A 25 -14.82 5.17 -4.78
C VAL A 25 -16.29 5.04 -4.44
N LEU A 26 -16.83 3.83 -4.54
CA LEU A 26 -18.26 3.52 -4.37
C LEU A 26 -18.62 3.29 -2.89
N ALA A 27 -17.72 2.69 -2.13
CA ALA A 27 -17.88 2.47 -0.69
C ALA A 27 -16.51 2.50 -0.01
N LYS A 28 -16.47 2.85 1.26
CA LYS A 28 -15.24 2.89 2.07
C LYS A 28 -15.49 2.51 3.53
N ALA A 29 -14.47 1.95 4.16
CA ALA A 29 -14.41 1.71 5.59
C ALA A 29 -12.98 1.88 6.10
N GLU A 30 -12.82 1.99 7.41
CA GLU A 30 -11.54 2.06 8.09
C GLU A 30 -11.62 1.27 9.39
N GLU A 31 -10.54 0.51 9.69
CA GLU A 31 -10.40 -0.28 10.92
C GLU A 31 -9.01 -0.06 11.51
N SER A 32 -8.93 -0.01 12.84
CA SER A 32 -7.63 0.08 13.54
C SER A 32 -6.88 -1.24 13.45
N VAL A 33 -5.59 -1.19 13.12
CA VAL A 33 -4.69 -2.36 13.18
C VAL A 33 -3.86 -2.39 14.46
N SER A 34 -3.92 -1.32 15.27
CA SER A 34 -3.16 -1.16 16.53
C SER A 34 -4.05 -1.25 17.78
N PHE A 35 -5.31 -1.62 17.63
CA PHE A 35 -6.35 -1.59 18.68
C PHE A 35 -5.97 -2.37 19.95
N ASP A 36 -5.12 -3.38 19.84
CA ASP A 36 -4.69 -4.24 20.95
C ASP A 36 -3.17 -4.17 21.20
N GLY A 37 -2.50 -3.14 20.70
CA GLY A 37 -1.04 -2.99 20.76
C GLY A 37 -0.30 -4.00 19.87
N TYR A 38 -0.88 -4.32 18.71
CA TYR A 38 -0.36 -5.26 17.70
C TYR A 38 -0.20 -6.71 18.20
N ARG A 39 -0.93 -7.12 19.24
CA ARG A 39 -1.00 -8.53 19.64
C ARG A 39 -1.65 -9.38 18.55
N THR A 40 -2.66 -8.84 17.87
CA THR A 40 -3.18 -9.40 16.64
C THR A 40 -2.30 -8.93 15.48
N PRO A 41 -1.72 -9.82 14.67
CA PRO A 41 -0.96 -9.43 13.49
C PRO A 41 -1.78 -8.56 12.54
N ILE A 42 -1.14 -7.51 11.99
CA ILE A 42 -1.79 -6.56 11.07
C ILE A 42 -2.53 -7.28 9.94
N LEU A 43 -1.87 -8.26 9.29
CA LEU A 43 -2.49 -9.01 8.18
C LEU A 43 -3.75 -9.77 8.61
N THR A 44 -3.80 -10.28 9.84
CA THR A 44 -5.01 -10.94 10.37
C THR A 44 -6.17 -9.96 10.49
N THR A 45 -5.91 -8.73 10.95
CA THR A 45 -6.91 -7.66 11.01
C THR A 45 -7.36 -7.25 9.61
N VAL A 46 -6.42 -7.10 8.67
CA VAL A 46 -6.72 -6.77 7.27
C VAL A 46 -7.68 -7.78 6.64
N LEU A 47 -7.40 -9.08 6.79
CA LEU A 47 -8.24 -10.15 6.25
C LEU A 47 -9.67 -10.10 6.82
N LYS A 48 -9.78 -9.97 8.15
CA LYS A 48 -11.10 -9.89 8.83
C LYS A 48 -11.86 -8.63 8.43
N ALA A 49 -11.19 -7.48 8.40
CA ALA A 49 -11.80 -6.22 8.01
C ALA A 49 -12.31 -6.25 6.56
N ALA A 50 -11.51 -6.80 5.63
CA ALA A 50 -11.92 -6.93 4.23
C ALA A 50 -13.13 -7.85 4.05
N GLN A 51 -13.17 -9.00 4.75
CA GLN A 51 -14.32 -9.90 4.73
C GLN A 51 -15.58 -9.22 5.30
N ALA A 52 -15.47 -8.57 6.46
CA ALA A 52 -16.57 -7.86 7.09
C ALA A 52 -17.08 -6.69 6.23
N PHE A 53 -16.17 -5.95 5.61
CA PHE A 53 -16.50 -4.84 4.72
C PHE A 53 -17.31 -5.32 3.51
N LEU A 54 -16.85 -6.35 2.78
CA LEU A 54 -17.57 -6.88 1.62
C LEU A 54 -18.95 -7.42 2.02
N ALA A 55 -19.05 -8.12 3.15
CA ALA A 55 -20.32 -8.62 3.66
C ALA A 55 -21.30 -7.48 3.98
N ALA A 56 -20.82 -6.39 4.62
CA ALA A 56 -21.63 -5.24 4.97
C ALA A 56 -22.11 -4.46 3.73
N GLN A 57 -21.35 -4.45 2.66
CA GLN A 57 -21.75 -3.81 1.39
C GLN A 57 -22.62 -4.71 0.50
N SER A 58 -22.87 -5.96 0.92
CA SER A 58 -23.58 -6.97 0.11
C SER A 58 -22.96 -7.15 -1.27
N VAL A 59 -21.62 -7.03 -1.37
CA VAL A 59 -20.86 -7.22 -2.61
C VAL A 59 -20.34 -8.65 -2.65
N PRO A 60 -20.81 -9.46 -3.60
CA PRO A 60 -20.26 -10.79 -3.81
C PRO A 60 -18.81 -10.72 -4.26
N THR A 61 -17.93 -11.51 -3.63
CA THR A 61 -16.50 -11.51 -3.95
C THR A 61 -16.25 -11.80 -5.44
N GLU A 62 -17.01 -12.70 -6.03
CA GLU A 62 -16.95 -13.08 -7.44
C GLU A 62 -17.32 -11.96 -8.41
N SER A 63 -17.95 -10.88 -7.93
CA SER A 63 -18.24 -9.69 -8.72
C SER A 63 -17.05 -8.76 -8.87
N LEU A 64 -16.00 -8.96 -8.08
CA LEU A 64 -14.78 -8.16 -8.11
C LEU A 64 -13.80 -8.70 -9.13
N ALA A 65 -13.14 -7.80 -9.86
CA ALA A 65 -12.13 -8.17 -10.86
C ALA A 65 -10.74 -8.43 -10.25
N GLY A 66 -10.49 -7.97 -9.03
CA GLY A 66 -9.23 -8.15 -8.32
C GLY A 66 -9.10 -7.26 -7.09
N ILE A 67 -7.95 -7.37 -6.42
CA ILE A 67 -7.62 -6.63 -5.21
C ILE A 67 -6.33 -5.85 -5.44
N GLY A 68 -6.36 -4.53 -5.19
CA GLY A 68 -5.19 -3.65 -5.15
C GLY A 68 -4.82 -3.31 -3.71
N VAL A 69 -3.57 -3.51 -3.34
CA VAL A 69 -3.09 -3.25 -1.98
C VAL A 69 -1.99 -2.21 -1.99
N SER A 70 -2.21 -1.12 -1.27
CA SER A 70 -1.23 -0.16 -0.81
C SER A 70 -0.75 -0.62 0.57
N ALA A 71 0.55 -0.70 0.79
CA ALA A 71 1.08 -1.16 2.07
C ALA A 71 2.27 -0.32 2.51
N THR A 72 2.25 0.09 3.78
CA THR A 72 3.39 0.81 4.38
C THR A 72 4.62 -0.09 4.47
N GLY A 73 5.81 0.53 4.36
CA GLY A 73 7.09 -0.17 4.40
C GLY A 73 7.64 -0.56 3.03
N GLN A 74 8.72 -1.30 3.06
CA GLN A 74 9.39 -1.81 1.85
C GLN A 74 8.65 -3.06 1.35
N ILE A 75 8.17 -3.04 0.14
CA ILE A 75 7.36 -4.10 -0.45
C ILE A 75 8.13 -4.79 -1.59
N ASP A 76 8.28 -6.11 -1.50
CA ASP A 76 8.61 -6.93 -2.67
C ASP A 76 7.31 -7.16 -3.45
N SER A 77 7.01 -6.28 -4.40
CA SER A 77 5.76 -6.30 -5.18
C SER A 77 5.59 -7.58 -6.01
N ARG A 78 6.70 -8.20 -6.44
CA ARG A 78 6.68 -9.45 -7.22
C ARG A 78 6.15 -10.61 -6.38
N LYS A 79 6.60 -10.68 -5.11
CA LYS A 79 6.15 -11.71 -4.16
C LYS A 79 4.90 -11.26 -3.38
N GLY A 80 4.63 -9.96 -3.31
CA GLY A 80 3.57 -9.37 -2.52
C GLY A 80 3.78 -9.55 -1.02
N ILE A 81 5.04 -9.38 -0.56
CA ILE A 81 5.44 -9.51 0.85
C ILE A 81 6.03 -8.20 1.37
N VAL A 82 5.93 -8.00 2.67
CA VAL A 82 6.62 -6.92 3.37
C VAL A 82 8.09 -7.32 3.56
N ALA A 83 8.99 -6.66 2.84
CA ALA A 83 10.43 -6.94 2.90
C ALA A 83 11.12 -6.21 4.06
N GLY A 84 10.58 -5.07 4.50
CA GLY A 84 11.12 -4.27 5.59
C GLY A 84 10.16 -3.16 6.02
N THR A 85 10.43 -2.54 7.16
CA THR A 85 9.65 -1.39 7.64
C THR A 85 10.54 -0.44 8.42
N CYS A 86 10.21 0.85 8.36
CA CYS A 86 10.77 1.88 9.23
C CYS A 86 9.79 2.09 10.38
N GLY A 87 10.15 1.66 11.56
CA GLY A 87 9.31 1.70 12.75
C GLY A 87 9.02 0.31 13.32
N ASN A 88 8.49 0.31 14.52
CA ASN A 88 8.20 -0.93 15.24
C ASN A 88 6.79 -1.42 14.92
N LEU A 89 6.65 -2.20 13.85
CA LEU A 89 5.41 -2.90 13.50
C LEU A 89 5.62 -4.40 13.74
N PRO A 90 5.23 -4.91 14.91
CA PRO A 90 5.45 -6.31 15.25
C PRO A 90 4.75 -7.26 14.28
N ASN A 91 5.44 -8.36 13.92
CA ASN A 91 4.89 -9.42 13.05
C ASN A 91 4.45 -8.94 11.65
N TYR A 92 4.99 -7.80 11.18
CA TYR A 92 4.63 -7.26 9.88
C TYR A 92 5.66 -7.59 8.80
N ILE A 93 6.95 -7.57 9.13
CA ILE A 93 8.01 -7.99 8.19
C ILE A 93 7.82 -9.47 7.85
N GLY A 94 7.90 -9.80 6.57
CA GLY A 94 7.65 -11.14 6.05
C GLY A 94 6.17 -11.47 5.84
N ALA A 95 5.23 -10.57 6.16
CA ALA A 95 3.80 -10.80 5.96
C ALA A 95 3.50 -11.09 4.48
N PRO A 96 2.93 -12.27 4.16
CA PRO A 96 2.65 -12.69 2.78
C PRO A 96 1.29 -12.14 2.30
N ILE A 97 1.20 -10.81 2.16
CA ILE A 97 -0.05 -10.10 1.89
C ILE A 97 -0.77 -10.67 0.68
N LYS A 98 -0.06 -10.78 -0.45
CA LYS A 98 -0.62 -11.29 -1.71
C LYS A 98 -1.18 -12.70 -1.54
N ALA A 99 -0.36 -13.62 -1.05
CA ALA A 99 -0.73 -15.03 -0.95
C ALA A 99 -1.93 -15.26 -0.03
N GLU A 100 -2.00 -14.58 1.12
CA GLU A 100 -3.11 -14.73 2.05
C GLU A 100 -4.41 -14.11 1.52
N LEU A 101 -4.34 -12.98 0.82
CA LEU A 101 -5.51 -12.38 0.19
C LEU A 101 -6.00 -13.23 -1.01
N GLU A 102 -5.09 -13.71 -1.87
CA GLU A 102 -5.44 -14.62 -2.98
C GLU A 102 -6.11 -15.90 -2.46
N LYS A 103 -5.56 -16.50 -1.40
CA LYS A 103 -6.12 -17.67 -0.75
C LYS A 103 -7.51 -17.42 -0.15
N THR A 104 -7.70 -16.24 0.47
CA THR A 104 -8.93 -15.90 1.18
C THR A 104 -10.08 -15.55 0.22
N PHE A 105 -9.77 -14.82 -0.86
CA PHE A 105 -10.80 -14.27 -1.75
C PHE A 105 -10.86 -14.94 -3.13
N GLY A 106 -9.87 -15.73 -3.51
CA GLY A 106 -9.82 -16.37 -4.84
C GLY A 106 -9.65 -15.38 -5.99
N LEU A 107 -9.17 -14.16 -5.72
CA LEU A 107 -9.03 -13.07 -6.68
C LEU A 107 -7.56 -12.75 -6.93
N PRO A 108 -7.18 -12.24 -8.13
CA PRO A 108 -5.83 -11.75 -8.36
C PRO A 108 -5.53 -10.55 -7.45
N VAL A 109 -4.34 -10.53 -6.86
CA VAL A 109 -3.88 -9.50 -5.92
C VAL A 109 -2.60 -8.86 -6.40
N THR A 110 -2.57 -7.52 -6.38
CA THR A 110 -1.33 -6.73 -6.55
C THR A 110 -1.04 -5.96 -5.28
N VAL A 111 0.23 -5.87 -4.90
CA VAL A 111 0.68 -5.17 -3.70
C VAL A 111 1.81 -4.23 -4.08
N ALA A 112 1.74 -2.98 -3.65
CA ALA A 112 2.81 -2.00 -3.82
C ALA A 112 2.98 -1.16 -2.55
N ASN A 113 4.11 -0.45 -2.47
CA ASN A 113 4.33 0.52 -1.41
C ASN A 113 3.33 1.69 -1.50
N ASP A 114 3.00 2.29 -0.37
CA ASP A 114 2.00 3.36 -0.23
C ASP A 114 2.30 4.60 -1.08
N ALA A 115 3.55 5.10 -1.09
CA ALA A 115 3.93 6.24 -1.93
C ALA A 115 3.92 5.89 -3.43
N ASN A 116 4.24 4.66 -3.78
CA ASN A 116 4.11 4.16 -5.14
C ASN A 116 2.64 4.10 -5.57
N CYS A 117 1.75 3.62 -4.71
CA CYS A 117 0.31 3.60 -4.98
C CYS A 117 -0.27 5.01 -5.11
N MET A 118 0.16 5.96 -4.25
CA MET A 118 -0.21 7.36 -4.37
C MET A 118 0.20 7.92 -5.73
N THR A 119 1.46 7.72 -6.16
CA THR A 119 1.95 8.19 -7.46
C THR A 119 1.14 7.61 -8.62
N LEU A 120 0.83 6.31 -8.57
CA LEU A 120 -0.03 5.68 -9.59
C LEU A 120 -1.45 6.26 -9.57
N GLY A 121 -2.00 6.53 -8.40
CA GLY A 121 -3.33 7.14 -8.25
C GLY A 121 -3.39 8.54 -8.87
N GLU A 122 -2.35 9.37 -8.65
CA GLU A 122 -2.25 10.71 -9.24
C GLU A 122 -2.15 10.66 -10.78
N VAL A 123 -1.48 9.67 -11.33
CA VAL A 123 -1.40 9.46 -12.78
C VAL A 123 -2.70 8.91 -13.34
N TRP A 124 -3.40 8.07 -12.60
CA TRP A 124 -4.65 7.47 -13.06
C TRP A 124 -5.83 8.45 -13.03
N VAL A 125 -6.09 9.08 -11.88
CA VAL A 125 -7.30 9.90 -11.66
C VAL A 125 -7.01 11.26 -11.02
N GLY A 126 -5.76 11.57 -10.71
CA GLY A 126 -5.35 12.78 -10.01
C GLY A 126 -4.75 13.85 -10.92
N GLY A 127 -3.90 14.69 -10.34
CA GLY A 127 -3.29 15.84 -10.99
C GLY A 127 -2.20 15.51 -12.01
N ALA A 128 -1.73 14.26 -12.07
CA ALA A 128 -0.68 13.82 -12.98
C ALA A 128 -1.22 13.03 -14.20
N GLN A 129 -2.54 13.11 -14.48
CA GLN A 129 -3.12 12.46 -15.66
C GLN A 129 -2.45 12.91 -16.95
N GLY A 130 -2.16 11.94 -17.83
CA GLY A 130 -1.54 12.19 -19.14
C GLY A 130 -0.02 12.29 -19.12
N TYR A 131 0.62 12.31 -17.95
CA TYR A 131 2.09 12.28 -17.85
C TYR A 131 2.61 10.86 -17.78
N THR A 132 3.74 10.62 -18.45
CA THR A 132 4.45 9.31 -18.44
C THR A 132 5.67 9.31 -17.53
N ASP A 133 6.13 10.49 -17.12
CA ASP A 133 7.29 10.69 -16.27
C ASP A 133 6.89 11.59 -15.11
N VAL A 134 6.84 11.04 -13.91
CA VAL A 134 6.31 11.68 -12.70
C VAL A 134 7.16 11.31 -11.50
N ILE A 135 7.42 12.28 -10.65
CA ILE A 135 7.95 12.08 -9.31
C ILE A 135 6.85 12.50 -8.32
N GLY A 136 6.30 11.53 -7.62
CA GLY A 136 5.37 11.74 -6.52
C GLY A 136 6.14 11.84 -5.21
N VAL A 137 5.80 12.82 -4.36
CA VAL A 137 6.35 12.97 -3.01
C VAL A 137 5.23 13.12 -2.02
N THR A 138 5.23 12.28 -0.98
CA THR A 138 4.31 12.40 0.15
C THR A 138 5.03 13.03 1.34
N LEU A 139 4.38 14.01 1.98
CA LEU A 139 4.84 14.65 3.21
C LEU A 139 3.81 14.37 4.30
N GLY A 140 4.17 13.53 5.27
CA GLY A 140 3.32 13.12 6.38
C GLY A 140 4.15 12.82 7.62
N THR A 141 3.91 11.70 8.28
CA THR A 141 4.75 11.21 9.39
C THR A 141 6.22 11.06 8.96
N GLY A 142 6.43 10.70 7.69
CA GLY A 142 7.73 10.66 7.01
C GLY A 142 7.63 11.28 5.63
N VAL A 143 8.69 11.12 4.86
CA VAL A 143 8.74 11.47 3.43
C VAL A 143 8.72 10.19 2.63
N GLY A 144 7.69 10.02 1.81
CA GLY A 144 7.60 8.92 0.85
C GLY A 144 7.82 9.41 -0.57
N GLY A 145 8.16 8.51 -1.48
CA GLY A 145 8.33 8.84 -2.88
C GLY A 145 7.96 7.70 -3.82
N GLY A 146 7.47 8.06 -4.99
CA GLY A 146 7.24 7.15 -6.10
C GLY A 146 7.71 7.78 -7.39
N ILE A 147 8.31 6.99 -8.27
CA ILE A 147 8.83 7.46 -9.55
C ILE A 147 8.16 6.66 -10.66
N LEU A 148 7.52 7.37 -11.58
CA LEU A 148 7.05 6.81 -12.84
C LEU A 148 7.98 7.29 -13.96
N THR A 149 8.39 6.39 -14.84
CA THR A 149 9.16 6.74 -16.03
C THR A 149 8.74 5.88 -17.21
N GLY A 150 8.52 6.52 -18.36
CA GLY A 150 7.98 5.86 -19.56
C GLY A 150 6.64 5.14 -19.28
N GLY A 151 5.79 5.70 -18.41
CA GLY A 151 4.50 5.14 -18.02
C GLY A 151 4.60 3.91 -17.08
N ARG A 152 5.78 3.64 -16.51
CA ARG A 152 5.99 2.50 -15.61
C ARG A 152 6.61 2.93 -14.29
N LEU A 153 6.15 2.33 -13.21
CA LEU A 153 6.70 2.54 -11.88
C LEU A 153 8.15 2.03 -11.82
N LEU A 154 9.06 2.87 -11.34
CA LEU A 154 10.46 2.53 -11.12
C LEU A 154 10.60 1.87 -9.75
N GLU A 155 10.48 0.56 -9.70
CA GLU A 155 10.63 -0.20 -8.45
C GLU A 155 12.09 -0.55 -8.13
N GLY A 156 12.96 -0.54 -9.14
CA GLY A 156 14.34 -0.99 -8.99
C GLY A 156 14.48 -2.50 -8.78
N ALA A 157 15.71 -2.97 -8.61
CA ALA A 157 16.00 -4.41 -8.53
C ALA A 157 15.45 -5.07 -7.25
N ARG A 158 15.24 -4.30 -6.19
CA ARG A 158 14.84 -4.79 -4.85
C ARG A 158 13.55 -4.12 -4.31
N GLY A 159 12.79 -3.45 -5.16
CA GLY A 159 11.56 -2.76 -4.75
C GLY A 159 11.81 -1.45 -3.98
N LEU A 160 13.02 -0.88 -4.03
CA LEU A 160 13.41 0.32 -3.30
C LEU A 160 13.51 1.56 -4.20
N GLY A 161 13.10 1.46 -5.45
CA GLY A 161 13.02 2.61 -6.34
C GLY A 161 11.97 3.60 -5.82
N GLY A 162 12.35 4.87 -5.71
CA GLY A 162 11.43 5.87 -5.18
C GLY A 162 11.51 6.13 -3.68
N GLU A 163 12.35 5.43 -2.92
CA GLU A 163 12.58 5.67 -1.48
C GLU A 163 13.29 7.02 -1.23
N LEU A 164 12.71 8.12 -1.73
CA LEU A 164 13.30 9.46 -1.75
C LEU A 164 13.50 10.03 -0.34
N GLY A 165 12.63 9.67 0.60
CA GLY A 165 12.72 10.10 2.00
C GLY A 165 13.96 9.59 2.73
N HIS A 166 14.61 8.54 2.19
CA HIS A 166 15.84 7.99 2.74
C HIS A 166 17.11 8.52 2.05
N TYR A 167 16.95 9.51 1.16
CA TYR A 167 18.09 10.15 0.53
C TYR A 167 18.85 11.02 1.54
N ARG A 168 20.12 10.73 1.72
CA ARG A 168 20.95 11.42 2.70
C ARG A 168 21.35 12.81 2.18
N THR A 169 20.84 13.86 2.82
CA THR A 169 21.14 15.27 2.47
C THR A 169 22.23 15.90 3.33
N HIS A 170 22.43 15.36 4.56
CA HIS A 170 23.43 15.84 5.52
C HIS A 170 24.27 14.66 5.99
N ALA A 171 25.59 14.72 5.70
CA ALA A 171 26.46 13.59 5.92
C ALA A 171 26.90 13.41 7.39
N LEU A 172 27.01 14.53 8.13
CA LEU A 172 27.63 14.53 9.47
C LEU A 172 26.67 14.97 10.59
N ASP A 173 25.77 15.91 10.33
CA ASP A 173 24.90 16.58 11.31
C ASP A 173 23.41 16.38 11.03
N GLY A 174 23.06 15.39 10.23
CA GLY A 174 21.69 15.04 9.94
C GLY A 174 20.93 14.51 11.15
N VAL A 175 19.61 14.71 11.17
CA VAL A 175 18.70 14.11 12.14
C VAL A 175 18.69 12.59 11.94
N GLU A 176 18.68 11.84 13.05
CA GLU A 176 18.59 10.39 12.98
C GLU A 176 17.25 9.94 12.38
N CYS A 177 17.31 9.12 11.35
CA CYS A 177 16.16 8.46 10.77
C CYS A 177 15.87 7.16 11.52
N THR A 178 14.60 6.77 11.61
CA THR A 178 14.19 5.48 12.19
C THR A 178 14.77 4.26 11.48
N CYS A 179 15.29 4.41 10.26
CA CYS A 179 16.02 3.37 9.53
C CYS A 179 17.49 3.23 9.99
N GLY A 180 17.97 4.04 10.94
CA GLY A 180 19.34 4.04 11.46
C GLY A 180 20.34 4.87 10.65
N ALA A 181 19.90 5.58 9.60
CA ALA A 181 20.72 6.53 8.85
C ALA A 181 20.62 7.95 9.43
N LYS A 182 21.61 8.80 9.10
CA LYS A 182 21.58 10.26 9.39
C LYS A 182 21.42 11.01 8.09
#